data_d64a5b05c769e37b8238845aa627173b
#
_entry.id   d64a5b05c769e37b8238845aa627173b
#
_cell.length_a   1.000
_cell.length_b   1.000
_cell.length_c   1.000
_cell.angle_alpha   90.00
_cell.angle_beta   90.00
_cell.angle_gamma   90.00
#
_symmetry.space_group_name_H-M   'P 1'
#
loop_
_entity.id
_entity.type
_entity.pdbx_description
1 polymer ?
#
loop_
_entity_poly.entity_id
_entity_poly.type
_entity_poly.pdbx_seq_one_letter_code
_entity_poly.pdbx_strand_id
1 'polypeptide(L)'
;MIHLPFFDDRHRTLHARLQNLAPRFEPLSARAEAGEVDEAGRDAIRECATLGLCRLLVPPDFGGDGLDLRSLCLAREAVAAASGLADSVFAVQGLGSYPVSLSGNHAIAERYLRRVADGRSIAAFAMTEPEAGSDAAAIATRAARDGDDYVLDGIKVFISNATIASFFVVFARTSDASKRAISAFVVDADHPGLTITRRQAMVAPHPIAELRLANCRVPAAHRLGEEGEGMRLALGTLDFFRTSVGAAACGLAARALDESRARVQSRRQFGSPLADFQLTKAALADMATELDAARLLVYRAAWTRDTGAERLTRESAMAKLFATEAAQRIVDRAVQLHGGLGVERGSVVERLYREVRALRIYEGTSEIQRLVIARELLAPSPEPSAFAKASAFAKATADKSADRPSP
;
A
#
# COMPACT_ATOMS: atom_id res chain seq x y z
N MET A 1 -5.27 -18.76 8.89
CA MET A 1 -5.25 -17.30 9.16
C MET A 1 -6.67 -16.73 9.36
N ILE A 2 -7.62 -16.88 8.41
CA ILE A 2 -8.95 -16.26 8.44
C ILE A 2 -9.83 -16.63 9.66
N HIS A 3 -9.49 -17.70 10.38
CA HIS A 3 -10.19 -18.14 11.60
C HIS A 3 -9.69 -17.43 12.87
N LEU A 4 -8.66 -16.59 12.78
CA LEU A 4 -8.16 -15.81 13.92
C LEU A 4 -9.17 -14.72 14.33
N PRO A 5 -9.13 -14.27 15.59
CA PRO A 5 -10.09 -13.30 16.13
C PRO A 5 -10.02 -11.90 15.48
N PHE A 6 -9.06 -11.67 14.60
CA PHE A 6 -8.97 -10.43 13.84
C PHE A 6 -10.11 -10.25 12.82
N PHE A 7 -10.83 -11.30 12.46
CA PHE A 7 -11.73 -11.31 11.31
C PHE A 7 -13.20 -11.53 11.70
N ASP A 8 -14.07 -10.66 11.21
CA ASP A 8 -15.52 -10.75 11.28
C ASP A 8 -16.05 -11.52 10.05
N ASP A 9 -17.36 -11.82 10.02
CA ASP A 9 -18.00 -12.58 8.93
C ASP A 9 -17.87 -11.90 7.57
N ARG A 10 -17.89 -10.56 7.52
CA ARG A 10 -17.65 -9.82 6.28
C ARG A 10 -16.28 -10.13 5.67
N HIS A 11 -15.25 -10.27 6.51
CA HIS A 11 -13.90 -10.59 6.07
C HIS A 11 -13.80 -12.04 5.59
N ARG A 12 -14.48 -12.98 6.25
CA ARG A 12 -14.55 -14.38 5.82
C ARG A 12 -15.26 -14.51 4.47
N THR A 13 -16.36 -13.76 4.29
CA THR A 13 -17.08 -13.68 3.01
C THR A 13 -16.20 -13.11 1.90
N LEU A 14 -15.51 -12.00 2.17
CA LEU A 14 -14.57 -11.40 1.21
C LEU A 14 -13.44 -12.39 0.88
N HIS A 15 -12.82 -12.99 1.89
CA HIS A 15 -11.75 -13.99 1.68
C HIS A 15 -12.20 -15.14 0.80
N ALA A 16 -13.41 -15.67 0.99
CA ALA A 16 -13.96 -16.74 0.15
C ALA A 16 -14.12 -16.30 -1.32
N ARG A 17 -14.52 -15.03 -1.57
CA ARG A 17 -14.60 -14.44 -2.92
C ARG A 17 -13.24 -14.24 -3.58
N LEU A 18 -12.20 -14.05 -2.78
CA LEU A 18 -10.84 -13.80 -3.26
C LEU A 18 -10.06 -15.08 -3.57
N GLN A 19 -10.68 -16.25 -3.46
CA GLN A 19 -10.03 -17.50 -3.82
C GLN A 19 -9.90 -17.61 -5.33
N ASN A 20 -8.78 -18.18 -5.79
CA ASN A 20 -8.53 -18.51 -7.21
C ASN A 20 -8.55 -17.28 -8.16
N LEU A 21 -7.83 -16.23 -7.82
CA LEU A 21 -7.68 -15.02 -8.67
C LEU A 21 -6.66 -15.19 -9.81
N ALA A 22 -5.79 -16.20 -9.74
CA ALA A 22 -4.73 -16.41 -10.72
C ALA A 22 -5.22 -16.42 -12.17
N PRO A 23 -6.31 -17.12 -12.56
CA PRO A 23 -6.79 -17.13 -13.95
C PRO A 23 -7.19 -15.73 -14.48
N ARG A 24 -7.53 -14.80 -13.58
CA ARG A 24 -7.92 -13.42 -13.94
C ARG A 24 -6.73 -12.50 -14.12
N PHE A 25 -5.72 -12.62 -13.26
CA PHE A 25 -4.62 -11.64 -13.17
C PHE A 25 -3.28 -12.12 -13.75
N GLU A 26 -2.99 -13.42 -13.75
CA GLU A 26 -1.75 -13.92 -14.36
C GLU A 26 -1.60 -13.59 -15.86
N PRO A 27 -2.66 -13.68 -16.70
CA PRO A 27 -2.55 -13.28 -18.09
C PRO A 27 -2.16 -11.81 -18.26
N LEU A 28 -2.55 -10.93 -17.34
CA LEU A 28 -2.18 -9.51 -17.37
C LEU A 28 -0.69 -9.31 -17.08
N SER A 29 -0.11 -10.09 -16.15
CA SER A 29 1.32 -10.08 -15.91
C SER A 29 2.10 -10.54 -17.15
N ALA A 30 1.64 -11.59 -17.84
CA ALA A 30 2.28 -12.07 -19.05
C ALA A 30 2.25 -11.02 -20.19
N ARG A 31 1.13 -10.32 -20.36
CA ARG A 31 1.00 -9.23 -21.33
C ARG A 31 1.93 -8.06 -21.00
N ALA A 32 2.05 -7.69 -19.73
CA ALA A 32 2.97 -6.63 -19.30
C ALA A 32 4.44 -7.01 -19.59
N GLU A 33 4.83 -8.27 -19.36
CA GLU A 33 6.17 -8.80 -19.73
C GLU A 33 6.40 -8.77 -21.24
N ALA A 34 5.34 -8.89 -22.05
CA ALA A 34 5.40 -8.76 -23.51
C ALA A 34 5.42 -7.30 -24.00
N GLY A 35 5.34 -6.31 -23.08
CA GLY A 35 5.40 -4.88 -23.38
C GLY A 35 4.08 -4.12 -23.34
N GLU A 36 2.93 -4.81 -23.15
CA GLU A 36 1.60 -4.19 -23.06
C GLU A 36 1.30 -3.67 -21.63
N VAL A 37 2.23 -2.93 -21.04
CA VAL A 37 2.20 -2.55 -19.61
C VAL A 37 0.97 -1.71 -19.27
N ASP A 38 0.67 -0.70 -20.09
CA ASP A 38 -0.43 0.24 -19.83
C ASP A 38 -1.79 -0.41 -20.00
N GLU A 39 -1.97 -1.20 -21.07
CA GLU A 39 -3.21 -1.91 -21.33
C GLU A 39 -3.48 -2.96 -20.26
N ALA A 40 -2.48 -3.74 -19.88
CA ALA A 40 -2.56 -4.70 -18.78
C ALA A 40 -2.88 -4.01 -17.44
N GLY A 41 -2.30 -2.84 -17.19
CA GLY A 41 -2.60 -2.03 -16.00
C GLY A 41 -4.05 -1.53 -15.96
N ARG A 42 -4.58 -1.02 -17.10
CA ARG A 42 -5.99 -0.62 -17.19
C ARG A 42 -6.94 -1.79 -17.01
N ASP A 43 -6.61 -2.95 -17.61
CA ASP A 43 -7.40 -4.16 -17.46
C ASP A 43 -7.38 -4.69 -16.02
N ALA A 44 -6.24 -4.57 -15.31
CA ALA A 44 -6.14 -4.90 -13.90
C ALA A 44 -7.10 -4.07 -13.03
N ILE A 45 -7.23 -2.76 -13.27
CA ILE A 45 -8.21 -1.93 -12.57
C ILE A 45 -9.65 -2.35 -12.90
N ARG A 46 -9.95 -2.66 -14.17
CA ARG A 46 -11.29 -3.14 -14.58
C ARG A 46 -11.64 -4.46 -13.89
N GLU A 47 -10.70 -5.40 -13.80
CA GLU A 47 -10.88 -6.65 -13.08
C GLU A 47 -11.08 -6.43 -11.57
N CYS A 48 -10.29 -5.55 -10.94
CA CYS A 48 -10.50 -5.16 -9.55
C CYS A 48 -11.88 -4.54 -9.33
N ALA A 49 -12.35 -3.68 -10.24
CA ALA A 49 -13.67 -3.07 -10.17
C ALA A 49 -14.79 -4.12 -10.34
N THR A 50 -14.64 -5.04 -11.30
CA THR A 50 -15.59 -6.15 -11.51
C THR A 50 -15.73 -7.04 -10.28
N LEU A 51 -14.64 -7.23 -9.55
CA LEU A 51 -14.61 -7.96 -8.28
C LEU A 51 -15.10 -7.09 -7.08
N GLY A 52 -15.43 -5.81 -7.30
CA GLY A 52 -15.83 -4.89 -6.24
C GLY A 52 -14.67 -4.39 -5.36
N LEU A 53 -13.41 -4.66 -5.72
CA LEU A 53 -12.26 -4.31 -4.88
C LEU A 53 -12.00 -2.80 -4.85
N CYS A 54 -12.25 -2.07 -5.96
CA CYS A 54 -12.11 -0.62 -6.00
C CYS A 54 -13.02 0.09 -5.00
N ARG A 55 -14.16 -0.51 -4.63
CA ARG A 55 -15.08 0.01 -3.61
C ARG A 55 -14.50 0.01 -2.20
N LEU A 56 -13.52 -0.86 -1.91
CA LEU A 56 -12.79 -0.89 -0.63
C LEU A 56 -11.88 0.33 -0.42
N LEU A 57 -11.66 1.14 -1.47
CA LEU A 57 -10.78 2.32 -1.47
C LEU A 57 -11.55 3.62 -1.27
N VAL A 58 -12.88 3.56 -1.20
CA VAL A 58 -13.76 4.74 -1.27
C VAL A 58 -14.76 4.72 -0.12
N PRO A 59 -15.06 5.87 0.52
CA PRO A 59 -16.11 5.98 1.52
C PRO A 59 -17.51 5.66 0.96
N PRO A 60 -18.46 5.22 1.81
CA PRO A 60 -19.82 4.86 1.40
C PRO A 60 -20.58 6.00 0.71
N ASP A 61 -20.41 7.23 1.15
CA ASP A 61 -21.07 8.43 0.60
C ASP A 61 -20.77 8.62 -0.89
N PHE A 62 -19.64 8.06 -1.36
CA PHE A 62 -19.20 8.14 -2.76
C PHE A 62 -19.27 6.79 -3.48
N GLY A 63 -20.10 5.86 -3.01
CA GLY A 63 -20.35 4.58 -3.66
C GLY A 63 -19.36 3.46 -3.31
N GLY A 64 -18.50 3.68 -2.31
CA GLY A 64 -17.60 2.66 -1.77
C GLY A 64 -18.24 1.76 -0.73
N ASP A 65 -17.44 0.81 -0.22
CA ASP A 65 -17.83 -0.09 0.88
C ASP A 65 -17.22 0.37 2.23
N GLY A 66 -16.50 1.48 2.23
CA GLY A 66 -15.76 2.02 3.37
C GLY A 66 -14.28 1.65 3.37
N LEU A 67 -13.56 2.27 4.29
CA LEU A 67 -12.10 2.17 4.38
C LEU A 67 -11.69 1.19 5.48
N ASP A 68 -12.09 -0.07 5.35
CA ASP A 68 -11.74 -1.16 6.26
C ASP A 68 -10.37 -1.73 5.89
N LEU A 69 -9.38 -1.54 6.75
CA LEU A 69 -8.00 -1.89 6.45
C LEU A 69 -7.78 -3.41 6.39
N ARG A 70 -8.54 -4.21 7.16
CA ARG A 70 -8.49 -5.68 7.09
C ARG A 70 -8.98 -6.19 5.74
N SER A 71 -10.09 -5.64 5.24
CA SER A 71 -10.62 -5.98 3.91
C SER A 71 -9.62 -5.58 2.81
N LEU A 72 -9.01 -4.41 2.90
CA LEU A 72 -7.98 -3.98 1.96
C LEU A 72 -6.76 -4.90 2.00
N CYS A 73 -6.29 -5.30 3.18
CA CYS A 73 -5.17 -6.23 3.32
C CYS A 73 -5.49 -7.61 2.72
N LEU A 74 -6.69 -8.16 2.95
CA LEU A 74 -7.12 -9.41 2.33
C LEU A 74 -7.13 -9.32 0.80
N ALA A 75 -7.67 -8.22 0.26
CA ALA A 75 -7.71 -7.99 -1.18
C ALA A 75 -6.29 -7.89 -1.77
N ARG A 76 -5.42 -7.10 -1.17
CA ARG A 76 -4.04 -6.92 -1.65
C ARG A 76 -3.19 -8.19 -1.53
N GLU A 77 -3.32 -8.95 -0.44
CA GLU A 77 -2.64 -10.25 -0.31
C GLU A 77 -3.06 -11.20 -1.43
N ALA A 78 -4.35 -11.30 -1.72
CA ALA A 78 -4.87 -12.20 -2.75
C ALA A 78 -4.50 -11.76 -4.18
N VAL A 79 -4.60 -10.47 -4.49
CA VAL A 79 -4.25 -9.92 -5.81
C VAL A 79 -2.75 -10.03 -6.05
N ALA A 80 -1.90 -9.70 -5.05
CA ALA A 80 -0.45 -9.81 -5.16
C ALA A 80 0.02 -11.26 -5.37
N ALA A 81 -0.63 -12.24 -4.74
CA ALA A 81 -0.33 -13.66 -4.97
C ALA A 81 -0.59 -14.07 -6.43
N ALA A 82 -1.55 -13.44 -7.10
CA ALA A 82 -1.88 -13.68 -8.49
C ALA A 82 -1.05 -12.83 -9.47
N SER A 83 -0.82 -11.53 -9.14
CA SER A 83 -0.10 -10.60 -10.01
C SER A 83 0.43 -9.39 -9.23
N GLY A 84 1.77 -9.21 -9.22
CA GLY A 84 2.40 -8.01 -8.66
C GLY A 84 2.01 -6.73 -9.40
N LEU A 85 1.90 -6.78 -10.73
CA LEU A 85 1.38 -5.67 -11.54
C LEU A 85 -0.03 -5.25 -11.07
N ALA A 86 -0.96 -6.20 -11.00
CA ALA A 86 -2.35 -5.90 -10.63
C ALA A 86 -2.45 -5.33 -9.22
N ASP A 87 -1.70 -5.89 -8.25
CA ASP A 87 -1.62 -5.34 -6.89
C ASP A 87 -1.06 -3.92 -6.89
N SER A 88 0.01 -3.67 -7.63
CA SER A 88 0.65 -2.35 -7.68
C SER A 88 -0.31 -1.27 -8.22
N VAL A 89 -0.99 -1.55 -9.34
CA VAL A 89 -1.97 -0.59 -9.92
C VAL A 89 -3.16 -0.37 -8.96
N PHE A 90 -3.66 -1.44 -8.32
CA PHE A 90 -4.72 -1.37 -7.34
C PHE A 90 -4.30 -0.60 -6.07
N ALA A 91 -3.08 -0.82 -5.58
CA ALA A 91 -2.53 -0.06 -4.46
C ALA A 91 -2.49 1.44 -4.73
N VAL A 92 -2.00 1.81 -5.92
CA VAL A 92 -1.86 3.22 -6.33
C VAL A 92 -3.21 3.87 -6.60
N GLN A 93 -4.21 3.11 -7.05
CA GLN A 93 -5.60 3.58 -7.09
C GLN A 93 -6.05 4.09 -5.71
N GLY A 94 -5.72 3.35 -4.66
CA GLY A 94 -5.97 3.77 -3.28
C GLY A 94 -5.11 4.95 -2.84
N LEU A 95 -3.81 4.89 -3.05
CA LEU A 95 -2.89 5.98 -2.68
C LEU A 95 -3.28 7.32 -3.32
N GLY A 96 -3.69 7.31 -4.59
CA GLY A 96 -4.09 8.52 -5.30
C GLY A 96 -5.47 9.05 -4.93
N SER A 97 -6.40 8.18 -4.52
CA SER A 97 -7.77 8.58 -4.16
C SER A 97 -7.95 8.93 -2.68
N TYR A 98 -7.18 8.32 -1.79
CA TYR A 98 -7.35 8.49 -0.34
C TYR A 98 -7.10 9.93 0.16
N PRO A 99 -6.13 10.72 -0.36
CA PRO A 99 -6.00 12.13 0.01
C PRO A 99 -7.26 12.94 -0.30
N VAL A 100 -8.00 12.58 -1.37
CA VAL A 100 -9.29 13.21 -1.69
C VAL A 100 -10.31 12.93 -0.59
N SER A 101 -10.40 11.66 -0.13
CA SER A 101 -11.27 11.27 0.99
C SER A 101 -10.90 11.98 2.30
N LEU A 102 -9.59 12.14 2.57
CA LEU A 102 -9.09 12.78 3.79
C LEU A 102 -9.24 14.31 3.82
N SER A 103 -9.38 14.93 2.65
CA SER A 103 -9.34 16.39 2.52
C SER A 103 -10.59 17.12 3.03
N GLY A 104 -11.71 16.41 3.12
CA GLY A 104 -13.01 17.02 3.41
C GLY A 104 -13.58 17.86 2.24
N ASN A 105 -12.91 17.92 1.08
CA ASN A 105 -13.41 18.62 -0.09
C ASN A 105 -14.49 17.78 -0.80
N HIS A 106 -15.74 17.97 -0.40
CA HIS A 106 -16.87 17.18 -0.88
C HIS A 106 -17.08 17.31 -2.41
N ALA A 107 -16.88 18.49 -2.98
CA ALA A 107 -17.05 18.72 -4.42
C ALA A 107 -16.05 17.90 -5.25
N ILE A 108 -14.79 17.88 -4.82
CA ILE A 108 -13.75 17.06 -5.46
C ILE A 108 -14.01 15.57 -5.21
N ALA A 109 -14.40 15.17 -4.01
CA ALA A 109 -14.75 13.80 -3.70
C ALA A 109 -15.88 13.28 -4.59
N GLU A 110 -16.97 14.04 -4.75
CA GLU A 110 -18.08 13.67 -5.63
C GLU A 110 -17.65 13.54 -7.10
N ARG A 111 -16.78 14.43 -7.59
CA ARG A 111 -16.29 14.41 -8.98
C ARG A 111 -15.45 13.17 -9.29
N TYR A 112 -14.59 12.72 -8.36
CA TYR A 112 -13.58 11.70 -8.65
C TYR A 112 -13.87 10.35 -7.98
N LEU A 113 -14.32 10.30 -6.71
CA LEU A 113 -14.33 9.07 -5.94
C LEU A 113 -15.36 8.04 -6.44
N ARG A 114 -16.55 8.48 -6.92
CA ARG A 114 -17.52 7.54 -7.52
C ARG A 114 -16.92 6.81 -8.72
N ARG A 115 -16.17 7.52 -9.56
CA ARG A 115 -15.53 6.95 -10.74
C ARG A 115 -14.35 6.05 -10.36
N VAL A 116 -13.68 6.31 -9.24
CA VAL A 116 -12.66 5.43 -8.66
C VAL A 116 -13.28 4.14 -8.16
N ALA A 117 -14.39 4.19 -7.41
CA ALA A 117 -15.13 3.02 -6.93
C ALA A 117 -15.59 2.08 -8.06
N ASP A 118 -15.99 2.67 -9.20
CA ASP A 118 -16.43 1.94 -10.39
C ASP A 118 -15.27 1.52 -11.31
N GLY A 119 -14.01 1.88 -11.01
CA GLY A 119 -12.85 1.63 -11.87
C GLY A 119 -12.82 2.44 -13.17
N ARG A 120 -13.68 3.46 -13.31
CA ARG A 120 -13.74 4.32 -14.49
C ARG A 120 -12.74 5.49 -14.48
N SER A 121 -12.17 5.80 -13.33
CA SER A 121 -11.07 6.73 -13.16
C SER A 121 -9.92 6.05 -12.45
N ILE A 122 -8.70 6.26 -12.95
CA ILE A 122 -7.47 5.75 -12.36
C ILE A 122 -6.75 6.91 -11.70
N ALA A 123 -6.40 6.73 -10.43
CA ALA A 123 -5.71 7.71 -9.62
C ALA A 123 -4.20 7.48 -9.61
N ALA A 124 -3.43 8.55 -9.43
CA ALA A 124 -2.00 8.49 -9.15
C ALA A 124 -1.60 9.46 -8.04
N PHE A 125 -0.51 9.13 -7.33
CA PHE A 125 0.02 9.89 -6.20
C PHE A 125 1.38 10.49 -6.58
N ALA A 126 1.44 11.79 -6.84
CA ALA A 126 2.60 12.47 -7.39
C ALA A 126 3.33 13.30 -6.32
N MET A 127 4.20 12.64 -5.54
CA MET A 127 4.96 13.27 -4.46
C MET A 127 6.46 13.30 -4.72
N THR A 128 7.06 12.17 -5.08
CA THR A 128 8.51 11.99 -5.21
C THR A 128 9.12 12.85 -6.31
N GLU A 129 10.29 13.44 -6.03
CA GLU A 129 11.08 14.27 -6.94
C GLU A 129 12.52 13.74 -7.07
N PRO A 130 13.29 14.18 -8.06
CA PRO A 130 14.68 13.72 -8.23
C PRO A 130 15.51 13.82 -6.95
N GLU A 131 15.38 14.93 -6.20
CA GLU A 131 16.18 15.20 -4.99
C GLU A 131 15.37 14.98 -3.69
N ALA A 132 14.09 14.53 -3.77
CA ALA A 132 13.22 14.35 -2.61
C ALA A 132 12.45 13.03 -2.67
N GLY A 133 13.02 11.99 -2.06
CA GLY A 133 12.39 10.68 -1.87
C GLY A 133 12.06 10.44 -0.39
N SER A 134 13.00 9.88 0.37
CA SER A 134 12.84 9.64 1.82
C SER A 134 12.68 10.94 2.62
N ASP A 135 13.34 12.03 2.22
CA ASP A 135 13.08 13.38 2.72
C ASP A 135 11.93 14.04 1.95
N ALA A 136 10.73 13.54 2.17
CA ALA A 136 9.53 13.99 1.49
C ALA A 136 9.20 15.48 1.71
N ALA A 137 9.72 16.09 2.78
CA ALA A 137 9.54 17.52 3.05
C ALA A 137 10.45 18.42 2.19
N ALA A 138 11.44 17.84 1.49
CA ALA A 138 12.38 18.57 0.65
C ALA A 138 11.89 18.78 -0.79
N ILE A 139 10.63 18.44 -1.12
CA ILE A 139 10.09 18.66 -2.48
C ILE A 139 10.25 20.12 -2.90
N ALA A 140 10.62 20.32 -4.16
CA ALA A 140 10.89 21.62 -4.77
C ALA A 140 9.81 22.11 -5.74
N THR A 141 8.90 21.22 -6.20
CA THR A 141 7.73 21.62 -7.01
C THR A 141 6.98 22.73 -6.30
N ARG A 142 6.75 23.83 -6.99
CA ARG A 142 6.07 25.04 -6.48
C ARG A 142 4.63 25.10 -6.95
N ALA A 143 3.77 25.70 -6.13
CA ALA A 143 2.41 26.10 -6.45
C ALA A 143 2.24 27.57 -6.04
N ALA A 144 2.44 28.49 -6.99
CA ALA A 144 2.28 29.91 -6.75
C ALA A 144 0.81 30.32 -6.93
N ARG A 145 0.26 31.05 -5.95
CA ARG A 145 -1.11 31.56 -6.08
C ARG A 145 -1.18 32.69 -7.10
N ASP A 146 -2.17 32.61 -8.00
CA ASP A 146 -2.45 33.63 -9.01
C ASP A 146 -3.97 33.82 -9.11
N GLY A 147 -4.50 34.79 -8.37
CA GLY A 147 -5.94 35.01 -8.25
C GLY A 147 -6.68 33.83 -7.61
N ASP A 148 -7.63 33.28 -8.34
CA ASP A 148 -8.42 32.11 -7.92
C ASP A 148 -7.80 30.77 -8.32
N ASP A 149 -6.57 30.79 -8.85
CA ASP A 149 -5.82 29.62 -9.30
C ASP A 149 -4.49 29.47 -8.54
N TYR A 150 -3.88 28.31 -8.73
CA TYR A 150 -2.47 28.04 -8.44
C TYR A 150 -1.76 27.64 -9.74
N VAL A 151 -0.56 28.15 -9.92
CA VAL A 151 0.33 27.76 -11.02
C VAL A 151 1.38 26.80 -10.48
N LEU A 152 1.35 25.57 -10.96
CA LEU A 152 2.26 24.51 -10.53
C LEU A 152 3.41 24.37 -11.52
N ASP A 153 4.66 24.38 -11.00
CA ASP A 153 5.89 24.17 -11.74
C ASP A 153 6.80 23.20 -11.01
N GLY A 154 7.29 22.16 -11.72
CA GLY A 154 8.20 21.17 -11.14
C GLY A 154 8.25 19.85 -11.89
N ILE A 155 8.99 18.89 -11.30
CA ILE A 155 9.19 17.56 -11.85
C ILE A 155 8.87 16.52 -10.78
N LYS A 156 8.11 15.49 -11.15
CA LYS A 156 7.80 14.34 -10.31
C LYS A 156 8.35 13.08 -10.96
N VAL A 157 8.98 12.21 -10.17
CA VAL A 157 9.60 10.97 -10.68
C VAL A 157 9.07 9.74 -9.96
N PHE A 158 9.19 8.60 -10.62
CA PHE A 158 8.71 7.31 -10.10
C PHE A 158 7.21 7.33 -9.76
N ILE A 159 6.42 8.03 -10.59
CA ILE A 159 4.99 8.13 -10.35
C ILE A 159 4.30 6.91 -10.94
N SER A 160 3.86 6.02 -10.06
CA SER A 160 3.11 4.83 -10.43
C SER A 160 1.71 5.21 -10.94
N ASN A 161 1.16 4.39 -11.84
CA ASN A 161 -0.03 4.65 -12.65
C ASN A 161 0.07 5.88 -13.58
N ALA A 162 1.19 6.57 -13.67
CA ALA A 162 1.29 7.84 -14.38
C ALA A 162 0.84 7.73 -15.85
N THR A 163 1.17 6.64 -16.54
CA THR A 163 0.86 6.46 -17.96
C THR A 163 -0.59 6.03 -18.22
N ILE A 164 -1.34 5.69 -17.16
CA ILE A 164 -2.72 5.22 -17.26
C ILE A 164 -3.70 6.05 -16.41
N ALA A 165 -3.21 7.02 -15.64
CA ALA A 165 -4.00 7.82 -14.72
C ALA A 165 -5.04 8.67 -15.46
N SER A 166 -6.17 8.91 -14.81
CA SER A 166 -7.17 9.90 -15.18
C SER A 166 -6.92 11.23 -14.45
N PHE A 167 -6.35 11.15 -13.24
CA PHE A 167 -5.97 12.32 -12.45
C PHE A 167 -4.81 11.98 -11.50
N PHE A 168 -4.14 13.04 -11.06
CA PHE A 168 -3.03 12.99 -10.12
C PHE A 168 -3.36 13.79 -8.87
N VAL A 169 -3.01 13.28 -7.69
CA VAL A 169 -2.85 14.11 -6.50
C VAL A 169 -1.39 14.55 -6.45
N VAL A 170 -1.17 15.83 -6.70
CA VAL A 170 0.15 16.45 -6.79
C VAL A 170 0.44 17.23 -5.51
N PHE A 171 1.60 16.96 -4.89
CA PHE A 171 2.08 17.69 -3.72
C PHE A 171 3.08 18.76 -4.16
N ALA A 172 2.82 20.01 -3.78
CA ALA A 172 3.63 21.16 -4.18
C ALA A 172 3.79 22.14 -3.02
N ARG A 173 4.89 22.88 -3.02
CA ARG A 173 5.22 23.90 -2.05
C ARG A 173 4.46 25.19 -2.36
N THR A 174 3.63 25.64 -1.43
CA THR A 174 2.87 26.89 -1.55
C THR A 174 3.54 28.07 -0.87
N SER A 175 4.54 27.85 -0.01
CA SER A 175 5.29 28.91 0.68
C SER A 175 6.69 28.41 1.06
N ASP A 176 7.64 29.34 1.12
CA ASP A 176 9.00 29.08 1.64
C ASP A 176 9.12 29.32 3.15
N ALA A 177 8.05 29.80 3.82
CA ALA A 177 8.04 30.11 5.24
C ALA A 177 8.31 28.90 6.15
N SER A 178 8.07 27.68 5.66
CA SER A 178 8.30 26.42 6.39
C SER A 178 8.58 25.28 5.43
N LYS A 179 9.46 24.36 5.83
CA LYS A 179 9.66 23.08 5.12
C LYS A 179 8.36 22.27 4.99
N ARG A 180 7.35 22.55 5.83
CA ARG A 180 6.06 21.87 5.83
C ARG A 180 4.96 22.64 5.06
N ALA A 181 5.26 23.79 4.47
CA ALA A 181 4.32 24.57 3.68
C ALA A 181 4.07 23.89 2.30
N ILE A 182 3.54 22.66 2.35
CA ILE A 182 3.21 21.83 1.20
C ILE A 182 1.71 21.64 1.18
N SER A 183 1.10 21.87 0.01
CA SER A 183 -0.32 21.66 -0.26
C SER A 183 -0.49 20.51 -1.27
N ALA A 184 -1.69 19.96 -1.34
CA ALA A 184 -2.04 18.92 -2.29
C ALA A 184 -3.10 19.43 -3.27
N PHE A 185 -2.97 19.06 -4.54
CA PHE A 185 -3.85 19.50 -5.62
C PHE A 185 -4.29 18.31 -6.47
N VAL A 186 -5.55 18.30 -6.92
CA VAL A 186 -5.99 17.38 -7.96
C VAL A 186 -5.74 18.01 -9.32
N VAL A 187 -5.02 17.29 -10.18
CA VAL A 187 -4.71 17.69 -11.56
C VAL A 187 -5.20 16.59 -12.51
N ASP A 188 -6.07 16.94 -13.45
CA ASP A 188 -6.53 15.99 -14.48
C ASP A 188 -5.36 15.59 -15.41
N ALA A 189 -5.35 14.36 -15.89
CA ALA A 189 -4.23 13.82 -16.68
C ALA A 189 -4.09 14.47 -18.07
N ASP A 190 -5.17 15.03 -18.59
CA ASP A 190 -5.21 15.75 -19.87
C ASP A 190 -4.93 17.26 -19.73
N HIS A 191 -4.53 17.71 -18.53
CA HIS A 191 -4.22 19.11 -18.28
C HIS A 191 -3.03 19.57 -19.17
N PRO A 192 -3.15 20.68 -19.94
CA PRO A 192 -2.13 21.10 -20.90
C PRO A 192 -0.76 21.43 -20.27
N GLY A 193 -0.73 21.82 -19.00
CA GLY A 193 0.50 22.08 -18.23
C GLY A 193 1.13 20.85 -17.60
N LEU A 194 0.56 19.64 -17.78
CA LEU A 194 1.11 18.39 -17.27
C LEU A 194 1.54 17.50 -18.44
N THR A 195 2.78 17.04 -18.44
CA THR A 195 3.30 16.15 -19.48
C THR A 195 4.07 14.98 -18.88
N ILE A 196 3.94 13.81 -19.50
CA ILE A 196 4.79 12.65 -19.22
C ILE A 196 6.07 12.84 -20.05
N THR A 197 7.20 13.07 -19.37
CA THR A 197 8.48 13.31 -20.03
C THR A 197 9.25 12.04 -20.32
N ARG A 198 9.10 11.01 -19.45
CA ARG A 198 9.83 9.77 -19.59
C ARG A 198 9.09 8.61 -18.93
N ARG A 199 8.89 7.50 -19.66
CA ARG A 199 8.51 6.23 -19.06
C ARG A 199 9.72 5.64 -18.34
N GLN A 200 9.51 5.16 -17.12
CA GLN A 200 10.59 4.58 -16.31
C GLN A 200 10.49 3.05 -16.35
N ALA A 201 11.45 2.43 -17.02
CA ALA A 201 11.58 0.98 -17.04
C ALA A 201 12.08 0.50 -15.67
N MET A 202 11.27 -0.29 -15.00
CA MET A 202 11.57 -0.86 -13.69
C MET A 202 12.03 -2.30 -13.83
N VAL A 203 12.55 -2.88 -12.73
CA VAL A 203 12.95 -4.31 -12.70
C VAL A 203 11.79 -5.26 -12.97
N ALA A 204 10.56 -4.89 -12.60
CA ALA A 204 9.32 -5.52 -13.04
C ALA A 204 8.52 -4.48 -13.85
N PRO A 205 7.75 -4.90 -14.88
CA PRO A 205 7.02 -3.97 -15.74
C PRO A 205 5.81 -3.36 -15.01
N HIS A 206 5.84 -2.04 -14.81
CA HIS A 206 4.77 -1.26 -14.18
C HIS A 206 4.55 0.07 -14.94
N PRO A 207 3.33 0.64 -14.95
CA PRO A 207 3.01 1.90 -15.61
C PRO A 207 3.54 3.11 -14.82
N ILE A 208 4.86 3.29 -14.80
CA ILE A 208 5.58 4.30 -14.03
C ILE A 208 6.23 5.32 -14.95
N ALA A 209 6.12 6.60 -14.60
CA ALA A 209 6.71 7.67 -15.40
C ALA A 209 7.19 8.85 -14.55
N GLU A 210 7.95 9.70 -15.23
CA GLU A 210 8.30 11.05 -14.82
C GLU A 210 7.29 12.03 -15.39
N LEU A 211 6.85 12.98 -14.56
CA LEU A 211 5.92 14.04 -14.91
C LEU A 211 6.61 15.39 -14.84
N ARG A 212 6.32 16.25 -15.79
CA ARG A 212 6.67 17.67 -15.75
C ARG A 212 5.39 18.50 -15.63
N LEU A 213 5.39 19.39 -14.65
CA LEU A 213 4.41 20.46 -14.49
C LEU A 213 5.08 21.75 -14.98
N ALA A 214 4.49 22.41 -15.96
CA ALA A 214 5.01 23.65 -16.53
C ALA A 214 3.85 24.61 -16.76
N ASN A 215 3.82 25.69 -15.99
CA ASN A 215 2.70 26.65 -16.00
C ASN A 215 1.34 25.92 -15.88
N CYS A 216 1.29 24.89 -15.00
CA CYS A 216 0.11 24.06 -14.81
C CYS A 216 -0.88 24.79 -13.90
N ARG A 217 -1.85 25.47 -14.52
CA ARG A 217 -2.82 26.34 -13.83
C ARG A 217 -4.00 25.53 -13.31
N VAL A 218 -4.12 25.43 -12.01
CA VAL A 218 -5.12 24.61 -11.30
C VAL A 218 -6.02 25.51 -10.45
N PRO A 219 -7.35 25.43 -10.56
CA PRO A 219 -8.27 26.21 -9.73
C PRO A 219 -8.01 25.96 -8.23
N ALA A 220 -8.09 27.00 -7.41
CA ALA A 220 -7.94 26.88 -5.95
C ALA A 220 -8.96 25.89 -5.35
N ALA A 221 -10.12 25.72 -5.98
CA ALA A 221 -11.12 24.72 -5.60
C ALA A 221 -10.63 23.27 -5.74
N HIS A 222 -9.57 23.02 -6.52
CA HIS A 222 -8.94 21.70 -6.67
C HIS A 222 -7.85 21.42 -5.61
N ARG A 223 -7.59 22.36 -4.70
CA ARG A 223 -6.74 22.13 -3.52
C ARG A 223 -7.45 21.19 -2.54
N LEU A 224 -6.71 20.22 -2.02
CA LEU A 224 -7.17 19.27 -1.02
C LEU A 224 -6.82 19.77 0.37
N GLY A 225 -7.81 20.01 1.20
CA GLY A 225 -7.67 20.60 2.54
C GLY A 225 -7.24 22.07 2.50
N GLU A 226 -6.77 22.59 3.62
CA GLU A 226 -6.26 23.95 3.72
C GLU A 226 -4.83 24.07 3.18
N GLU A 227 -4.40 25.29 2.86
CA GLU A 227 -3.04 25.55 2.42
C GLU A 227 -2.03 25.11 3.51
N GLY A 228 -1.00 24.36 3.11
CA GLY A 228 -0.01 23.80 4.04
C GLY A 228 -0.39 22.43 4.63
N GLU A 229 -1.58 21.89 4.39
CA GLU A 229 -2.00 20.59 4.91
C GLU A 229 -1.55 19.39 4.07
N GLY A 230 -0.88 19.60 2.94
CA GLY A 230 -0.46 18.52 2.04
C GLY A 230 0.36 17.44 2.74
N MET A 231 1.29 17.81 3.65
CA MET A 231 2.06 16.80 4.39
C MET A 231 1.19 15.97 5.35
N ARG A 232 0.16 16.54 5.95
CA ARG A 232 -0.79 15.80 6.78
C ARG A 232 -1.54 14.77 5.94
N LEU A 233 -2.02 15.18 4.77
CA LEU A 233 -2.72 14.28 3.84
C LEU A 233 -1.79 13.18 3.32
N ALA A 234 -0.55 13.52 2.93
CA ALA A 234 0.44 12.55 2.47
C ALA A 234 0.79 11.51 3.54
N LEU A 235 1.15 11.96 4.74
CA LEU A 235 1.53 11.06 5.83
C LEU A 235 0.36 10.20 6.33
N GLY A 236 -0.85 10.77 6.41
CA GLY A 236 -2.06 10.02 6.75
C GLY A 236 -2.37 8.93 5.72
N THR A 237 -2.18 9.22 4.45
CA THR A 237 -2.30 8.24 3.36
C THR A 237 -1.26 7.12 3.51
N LEU A 238 0.00 7.47 3.69
CA LEU A 238 1.07 6.49 3.84
C LEU A 238 0.89 5.62 5.09
N ASP A 239 0.48 6.19 6.22
CA ASP A 239 0.27 5.41 7.46
C ASP A 239 -0.83 4.36 7.29
N PHE A 240 -1.89 4.67 6.53
CA PHE A 240 -2.94 3.71 6.20
C PHE A 240 -2.44 2.62 5.25
N PHE A 241 -1.81 3.00 4.13
CA PHE A 241 -1.43 2.07 3.06
C PHE A 241 -0.20 1.21 3.38
N ARG A 242 0.73 1.64 4.23
CA ARG A 242 1.92 0.85 4.64
C ARG A 242 1.56 -0.55 5.15
N THR A 243 0.49 -0.66 5.95
CA THR A 243 0.01 -1.97 6.41
C THR A 243 -0.35 -2.86 5.25
N SER A 244 -1.04 -2.33 4.25
CA SER A 244 -1.46 -3.08 3.07
C SER A 244 -0.31 -3.43 2.12
N VAL A 245 0.82 -2.68 2.13
CA VAL A 245 2.07 -3.11 1.49
C VAL A 245 2.60 -4.39 2.12
N GLY A 246 2.52 -4.49 3.46
CA GLY A 246 2.85 -5.73 4.16
C GLY A 246 1.98 -6.91 3.73
N ALA A 247 0.69 -6.69 3.51
CA ALA A 247 -0.22 -7.72 3.00
C ALA A 247 0.14 -8.16 1.58
N ALA A 248 0.46 -7.23 0.68
CA ALA A 248 0.94 -7.55 -0.66
C ALA A 248 2.24 -8.40 -0.62
N ALA A 249 3.17 -8.03 0.27
CA ALA A 249 4.38 -8.82 0.50
C ALA A 249 4.05 -10.25 0.96
N CYS A 250 3.08 -10.43 1.86
CA CYS A 250 2.59 -11.75 2.26
C CYS A 250 1.99 -12.54 1.09
N GLY A 251 1.29 -11.88 0.17
CA GLY A 251 0.73 -12.50 -1.04
C GLY A 251 1.81 -13.06 -1.97
N LEU A 252 2.83 -12.23 -2.29
CA LEU A 252 3.98 -12.68 -3.10
C LEU A 252 4.74 -13.83 -2.43
N ALA A 253 4.94 -13.73 -1.11
CA ALA A 253 5.62 -14.77 -0.32
C ALA A 253 4.80 -16.07 -0.26
N ALA A 254 3.49 -15.99 -0.11
CA ALA A 254 2.59 -17.14 -0.12
C ALA A 254 2.67 -17.88 -1.45
N ARG A 255 2.59 -17.16 -2.58
CA ARG A 255 2.75 -17.73 -3.89
C ARG A 255 4.12 -18.40 -4.06
N ALA A 256 5.20 -17.76 -3.62
CA ALA A 256 6.55 -18.33 -3.69
C ALA A 256 6.67 -19.63 -2.88
N LEU A 257 6.05 -19.70 -1.70
CA LEU A 257 5.99 -20.90 -0.87
C LEU A 257 5.20 -22.03 -1.55
N ASP A 258 4.05 -21.72 -2.15
CA ASP A 258 3.22 -22.72 -2.86
C ASP A 258 3.93 -23.28 -4.07
N GLU A 259 4.59 -22.44 -4.90
CA GLU A 259 5.42 -22.87 -6.02
C GLU A 259 6.58 -23.77 -5.54
N SER A 260 7.24 -23.38 -4.45
CA SER A 260 8.33 -24.16 -3.87
C SER A 260 7.85 -25.54 -3.39
N ARG A 261 6.70 -25.59 -2.71
CA ARG A 261 6.08 -26.84 -2.25
C ARG A 261 5.78 -27.79 -3.43
N ALA A 262 5.12 -27.27 -4.47
CA ALA A 262 4.83 -28.04 -5.67
C ALA A 262 6.11 -28.55 -6.34
N ARG A 263 7.13 -27.69 -6.46
CA ARG A 263 8.42 -28.02 -7.08
C ARG A 263 9.13 -29.13 -6.34
N VAL A 264 9.28 -29.04 -5.01
CA VAL A 264 10.06 -30.02 -4.25
C VAL A 264 9.38 -31.39 -4.15
N GLN A 265 8.04 -31.43 -4.22
CA GLN A 265 7.28 -32.67 -4.27
C GLN A 265 7.42 -33.40 -5.61
N SER A 266 7.47 -32.66 -6.72
CA SER A 266 7.53 -33.25 -8.07
C SER A 266 8.95 -33.53 -8.55
N ARG A 267 9.93 -32.67 -8.21
CA ARG A 267 11.31 -32.80 -8.71
C ARG A 267 12.08 -33.86 -7.93
N ARG A 268 12.71 -34.78 -8.68
CA ARG A 268 13.58 -35.84 -8.11
C ARG A 268 15.05 -35.55 -8.42
N GLN A 269 15.93 -35.79 -7.45
CA GLN A 269 17.39 -35.79 -7.59
C GLN A 269 17.96 -36.85 -6.65
N PHE A 270 19.10 -37.42 -7.01
CA PHE A 270 19.76 -38.49 -6.22
C PHE A 270 18.81 -39.64 -5.85
N GLY A 271 17.87 -39.95 -6.76
CA GLY A 271 16.91 -41.06 -6.59
C GLY A 271 15.66 -40.73 -5.78
N SER A 272 15.59 -39.55 -5.13
CA SER A 272 14.48 -39.16 -4.22
C SER A 272 13.84 -37.81 -4.62
N PRO A 273 12.58 -37.56 -4.26
CA PRO A 273 12.00 -36.19 -4.32
C PRO A 273 12.83 -35.20 -3.52
N LEU A 274 12.92 -33.95 -3.99
CA LEU A 274 13.61 -32.88 -3.22
C LEU A 274 13.01 -32.72 -1.82
N ALA A 275 11.72 -32.98 -1.64
CA ALA A 275 11.00 -32.92 -0.37
C ALA A 275 11.56 -33.88 0.70
N ASP A 276 12.30 -34.92 0.31
CA ASP A 276 12.86 -35.87 1.27
C ASP A 276 14.13 -35.38 1.96
N PHE A 277 14.82 -34.39 1.35
CA PHE A 277 16.07 -33.86 1.90
C PHE A 277 15.84 -32.92 3.09
N GLN A 278 16.66 -33.08 4.14
CA GLN A 278 16.51 -32.34 5.40
C GLN A 278 16.64 -30.82 5.19
N LEU A 279 17.60 -30.36 4.37
CA LEU A 279 17.77 -28.91 4.10
C LEU A 279 16.58 -28.32 3.35
N THR A 280 15.93 -29.09 2.48
CA THR A 280 14.70 -28.67 1.80
C THR A 280 13.54 -28.52 2.80
N LYS A 281 13.40 -29.50 3.71
CA LYS A 281 12.38 -29.43 4.78
C LYS A 281 12.60 -28.24 5.69
N ALA A 282 13.85 -27.99 6.10
CA ALA A 282 14.20 -26.81 6.91
C ALA A 282 13.85 -25.51 6.18
N ALA A 283 14.21 -25.39 4.89
CA ALA A 283 13.90 -24.21 4.12
C ALA A 283 12.40 -23.93 4.02
N LEU A 284 11.57 -24.93 3.77
CA LEU A 284 10.11 -24.79 3.74
C LEU A 284 9.53 -24.39 5.11
N ALA A 285 10.06 -24.97 6.21
CA ALA A 285 9.64 -24.63 7.56
C ALA A 285 9.95 -23.17 7.90
N ASP A 286 11.14 -22.67 7.55
CA ASP A 286 11.54 -21.27 7.74
C ASP A 286 10.63 -20.34 6.94
N MET A 287 10.41 -20.62 5.64
CA MET A 287 9.55 -19.84 4.77
C MET A 287 8.11 -19.75 5.33
N ALA A 288 7.55 -20.86 5.79
CA ALA A 288 6.21 -20.91 6.35
C ALA A 288 6.12 -20.11 7.66
N THR A 289 7.11 -20.25 8.55
CA THR A 289 7.15 -19.55 9.83
C THR A 289 7.28 -18.02 9.64
N GLU A 290 8.16 -17.59 8.74
CA GLU A 290 8.33 -16.15 8.43
C GLU A 290 7.06 -15.54 7.81
N LEU A 291 6.39 -16.28 6.92
CA LEU A 291 5.14 -15.84 6.32
C LEU A 291 4.03 -15.69 7.36
N ASP A 292 3.90 -16.65 8.26
CA ASP A 292 2.87 -16.61 9.31
C ASP A 292 3.11 -15.45 10.28
N ALA A 293 4.36 -15.24 10.70
CA ALA A 293 4.75 -14.10 11.53
C ALA A 293 4.47 -12.76 10.84
N ALA A 294 4.75 -12.65 9.52
CA ALA A 294 4.45 -11.46 8.72
C ALA A 294 2.95 -11.16 8.69
N ARG A 295 2.12 -12.17 8.42
CA ARG A 295 0.65 -12.06 8.43
C ARG A 295 0.12 -11.60 9.79
N LEU A 296 0.62 -12.17 10.88
CA LEU A 296 0.20 -11.79 12.24
C LEU A 296 0.48 -10.30 12.51
N LEU A 297 1.64 -9.78 12.12
CA LEU A 297 1.96 -8.36 12.27
C LEU A 297 1.05 -7.46 11.40
N VAL A 298 0.82 -7.85 10.15
CA VAL A 298 -0.03 -7.12 9.21
C VAL A 298 -1.47 -7.06 9.71
N TYR A 299 -2.07 -8.21 10.04
CA TYR A 299 -3.47 -8.24 10.45
C TYR A 299 -3.71 -7.71 11.87
N ARG A 300 -2.70 -7.79 12.76
CA ARG A 300 -2.75 -7.03 14.02
C ARG A 300 -2.82 -5.52 13.76
N ALA A 301 -1.98 -4.99 12.88
CA ALA A 301 -1.99 -3.57 12.56
C ALA A 301 -3.32 -3.16 11.93
N ALA A 302 -3.82 -3.92 10.96
CA ALA A 302 -5.10 -3.66 10.31
C ALA A 302 -6.27 -3.70 11.31
N TRP A 303 -6.33 -4.70 12.17
CA TRP A 303 -7.32 -4.83 13.23
C TRP A 303 -7.27 -3.65 14.21
N THR A 304 -6.06 -3.25 14.64
CA THR A 304 -5.88 -2.10 15.52
C THR A 304 -6.49 -0.83 14.93
N ARG A 305 -6.31 -0.58 13.63
CA ARG A 305 -6.91 0.55 12.92
C ARG A 305 -8.44 0.46 12.91
N ASP A 306 -8.98 -0.69 12.53
CA ASP A 306 -10.41 -0.87 12.32
C ASP A 306 -11.20 -0.94 13.63
N THR A 307 -10.53 -1.17 14.76
CA THR A 307 -11.10 -1.13 16.12
C THR A 307 -11.01 0.25 16.77
N GLY A 308 -10.65 1.29 16.02
CA GLY A 308 -10.76 2.68 16.44
C GLY A 308 -9.49 3.32 16.97
N ALA A 309 -8.31 2.72 16.74
CA ALA A 309 -7.05 3.39 17.09
C ALA A 309 -6.87 4.66 16.25
N GLU A 310 -6.64 5.79 16.93
CA GLU A 310 -6.41 7.08 16.28
C GLU A 310 -5.07 7.10 15.51
N ARG A 311 -4.06 6.41 16.03
CA ARG A 311 -2.72 6.35 15.45
C ARG A 311 -2.32 4.89 15.19
N LEU A 312 -1.71 4.69 14.04
CA LEU A 312 -1.26 3.38 13.54
C LEU A 312 0.23 3.37 13.19
N THR A 313 0.91 4.49 13.32
CA THR A 313 2.25 4.74 12.75
C THR A 313 3.27 3.65 13.12
N ARG A 314 3.33 3.23 14.39
CA ARG A 314 4.26 2.20 14.86
C ARG A 314 3.89 0.82 14.33
N GLU A 315 2.64 0.42 14.45
CA GLU A 315 2.14 -0.90 14.06
C GLU A 315 2.24 -1.10 12.53
N SER A 316 1.90 -0.08 11.74
CA SER A 316 2.02 -0.10 10.29
C SER A 316 3.47 -0.17 9.82
N ALA A 317 4.37 0.58 10.48
CA ALA A 317 5.80 0.52 10.19
C ALA A 317 6.42 -0.85 10.53
N MET A 318 6.05 -1.46 11.67
CA MET A 318 6.47 -2.82 12.04
C MET A 318 5.97 -3.87 11.04
N ALA A 319 4.69 -3.79 10.67
CA ALA A 319 4.08 -4.70 9.71
C ALA A 319 4.78 -4.62 8.35
N LYS A 320 4.94 -3.40 7.80
CA LYS A 320 5.60 -3.17 6.51
C LYS A 320 7.04 -3.65 6.53
N LEU A 321 7.82 -3.25 7.53
CA LEU A 321 9.22 -3.63 7.66
C LEU A 321 9.39 -5.14 7.67
N PHE A 322 8.72 -5.83 8.60
CA PHE A 322 8.90 -7.26 8.76
C PHE A 322 8.41 -8.04 7.54
N ALA A 323 7.20 -7.73 7.05
CA ALA A 323 6.60 -8.47 5.94
C ALA A 323 7.39 -8.34 4.64
N THR A 324 7.88 -7.14 4.30
CA THR A 324 8.65 -6.93 3.05
C THR A 324 10.04 -7.56 3.12
N GLU A 325 10.71 -7.55 4.29
CA GLU A 325 11.99 -8.23 4.48
C GLU A 325 11.83 -9.75 4.48
N ALA A 326 10.80 -10.28 5.13
CA ALA A 326 10.49 -11.71 5.13
C ALA A 326 10.15 -12.20 3.71
N ALA A 327 9.30 -11.45 2.98
CA ALA A 327 8.94 -11.80 1.62
C ALA A 327 10.15 -11.87 0.69
N GLN A 328 11.10 -10.93 0.81
CA GLN A 328 12.34 -11.00 0.04
C GLN A 328 13.13 -12.28 0.31
N ARG A 329 13.26 -12.68 1.59
CA ARG A 329 13.98 -13.93 1.96
C ARG A 329 13.25 -15.18 1.48
N ILE A 330 11.90 -15.19 1.60
CA ILE A 330 11.06 -16.31 1.15
C ILE A 330 11.16 -16.49 -0.36
N VAL A 331 11.05 -15.39 -1.12
CA VAL A 331 11.14 -15.43 -2.59
C VAL A 331 12.54 -15.83 -3.05
N ASP A 332 13.60 -15.31 -2.41
CA ASP A 332 14.99 -15.69 -2.69
C ASP A 332 15.19 -17.20 -2.44
N ARG A 333 14.66 -17.73 -1.35
CA ARG A 333 14.69 -19.16 -1.05
C ARG A 333 13.90 -19.99 -2.08
N ALA A 334 12.79 -19.46 -2.57
CA ALA A 334 12.01 -20.13 -3.64
C ALA A 334 12.80 -20.23 -4.94
N VAL A 335 13.47 -19.16 -5.35
CA VAL A 335 14.38 -19.16 -6.52
C VAL A 335 15.46 -20.23 -6.33
N GLN A 336 16.08 -20.30 -5.16
CA GLN A 336 17.11 -21.30 -4.84
C GLN A 336 16.58 -22.74 -4.94
N LEU A 337 15.38 -23.02 -4.43
CA LEU A 337 14.75 -24.35 -4.50
C LEU A 337 14.36 -24.77 -5.92
N HIS A 338 14.14 -23.80 -6.83
CA HIS A 338 13.87 -24.08 -8.24
C HIS A 338 15.15 -24.36 -9.05
N GLY A 339 16.34 -23.98 -8.54
CA GLY A 339 17.61 -24.12 -9.25
C GLY A 339 17.64 -23.28 -10.54
N GLY A 340 18.19 -23.80 -11.63
CA GLY A 340 18.28 -23.08 -12.91
C GLY A 340 16.93 -22.54 -13.42
N LEU A 341 15.84 -23.27 -13.21
CA LEU A 341 14.48 -22.80 -13.54
C LEU A 341 14.10 -21.55 -12.74
N GLY A 342 14.61 -21.39 -11.52
CA GLY A 342 14.33 -20.23 -10.67
C GLY A 342 14.88 -18.90 -11.20
N VAL A 343 15.88 -18.93 -12.07
CA VAL A 343 16.48 -17.76 -12.74
C VAL A 343 16.14 -17.68 -14.23
N GLU A 344 15.37 -18.63 -14.74
CA GLU A 344 14.89 -18.60 -16.12
C GLU A 344 13.76 -17.56 -16.24
N ARG A 345 13.95 -16.59 -17.15
CA ARG A 345 12.98 -15.52 -17.38
C ARG A 345 11.62 -16.10 -17.80
N GLY A 346 10.56 -15.63 -17.12
CA GLY A 346 9.19 -16.09 -17.32
C GLY A 346 8.75 -17.17 -16.34
N SER A 347 9.65 -17.73 -15.52
CA SER A 347 9.23 -18.58 -14.41
C SER A 347 8.52 -17.74 -13.33
N VAL A 348 7.58 -18.36 -12.60
CA VAL A 348 6.81 -17.65 -11.59
C VAL A 348 7.71 -17.06 -10.50
N VAL A 349 8.67 -17.84 -9.99
CA VAL A 349 9.53 -17.41 -8.88
C VAL A 349 10.54 -16.34 -9.31
N GLU A 350 11.00 -16.33 -10.56
CA GLU A 350 11.81 -15.26 -11.13
C GLU A 350 11.03 -13.95 -11.20
N ARG A 351 9.79 -14.01 -11.69
CA ARG A 351 8.90 -12.85 -11.71
C ARG A 351 8.64 -12.31 -10.29
N LEU A 352 8.32 -13.19 -9.35
CA LEU A 352 8.14 -12.79 -7.93
C LEU A 352 9.40 -12.15 -7.35
N TYR A 353 10.60 -12.61 -7.74
CA TYR A 353 11.87 -12.04 -7.29
C TYR A 353 12.05 -10.57 -7.74
N ARG A 354 11.65 -10.26 -8.95
CA ARG A 354 11.67 -8.87 -9.46
C ARG A 354 10.60 -8.01 -8.79
N GLU A 355 9.40 -8.53 -8.58
CA GLU A 355 8.28 -7.82 -7.97
C GLU A 355 8.55 -7.47 -6.49
N VAL A 356 9.01 -8.43 -5.70
CA VAL A 356 9.18 -8.25 -4.26
C VAL A 356 10.23 -7.20 -3.90
N ARG A 357 11.22 -6.96 -4.80
CA ARG A 357 12.35 -6.09 -4.50
C ARG A 357 11.95 -4.63 -4.21
N ALA A 358 10.96 -4.12 -4.94
CA ALA A 358 10.51 -2.74 -4.82
C ALA A 358 9.75 -2.46 -3.50
N LEU A 359 9.13 -3.47 -2.89
CA LEU A 359 8.35 -3.32 -1.66
C LEU A 359 9.17 -2.82 -0.46
N ARG A 360 10.48 -3.06 -0.46
CA ARG A 360 11.41 -2.60 0.56
C ARG A 360 11.82 -1.13 0.38
N ILE A 361 11.45 -0.51 -0.74
CA ILE A 361 11.87 0.84 -1.14
C ILE A 361 10.71 1.83 -1.06
N TYR A 362 9.61 1.56 -1.76
CA TYR A 362 8.51 2.51 -1.83
C TYR A 362 7.71 2.59 -0.51
N GLU A 363 6.90 3.64 -0.36
CA GLU A 363 6.11 3.98 0.85
C GLU A 363 6.96 4.05 2.13
N GLY A 364 8.21 4.51 1.97
CA GLY A 364 9.22 4.56 3.02
C GLY A 364 10.08 3.31 3.07
N THR A 365 11.39 3.47 2.85
CA THR A 365 12.35 2.36 2.83
C THR A 365 12.37 1.59 4.15
N SER A 366 12.97 0.39 4.14
CA SER A 366 13.18 -0.41 5.37
C SER A 366 13.93 0.39 6.46
N GLU A 367 14.85 1.26 6.07
CA GLU A 367 15.60 2.16 6.97
C GLU A 367 14.67 3.20 7.58
N ILE A 368 13.81 3.83 6.75
CA ILE A 368 12.81 4.80 7.24
C ILE A 368 11.82 4.14 8.19
N GLN A 369 11.38 2.90 7.93
CA GLN A 369 10.49 2.19 8.86
C GLN A 369 11.17 1.99 10.22
N ARG A 370 12.47 1.64 10.26
CA ARG A 370 13.23 1.51 11.52
C ARG A 370 13.29 2.83 12.29
N LEU A 371 13.53 3.95 11.59
CA LEU A 371 13.55 5.28 12.20
C LEU A 371 12.16 5.67 12.75
N VAL A 372 11.09 5.36 12.02
CA VAL A 372 9.71 5.59 12.46
C VAL A 372 9.41 4.79 13.73
N ILE A 373 9.72 3.49 13.74
CA ILE A 373 9.52 2.62 14.90
C ILE A 373 10.28 3.13 16.11
N ALA A 374 11.56 3.46 15.94
CA ALA A 374 12.40 3.96 17.03
C ALA A 374 11.87 5.30 17.59
N ARG A 375 11.45 6.22 16.72
CA ARG A 375 10.85 7.48 17.15
C ARG A 375 9.59 7.27 17.98
N GLU A 376 8.69 6.37 17.57
CA GLU A 376 7.46 6.09 18.31
C GLU A 376 7.72 5.38 19.65
N LEU A 377 8.78 4.55 19.73
CA LEU A 377 9.20 3.90 20.98
C LEU A 377 9.84 4.87 21.97
N LEU A 378 10.56 5.87 21.48
CA LEU A 378 11.27 6.87 22.29
C LEU A 378 10.41 8.10 22.60
N ALA A 379 9.24 8.22 21.96
CA ALA A 379 8.31 9.31 22.26
C ALA A 379 7.82 9.17 23.72
N PRO A 380 7.71 10.28 24.47
CA PRO A 380 7.08 10.24 25.80
C PRO A 380 5.70 9.60 25.70
N SER A 381 5.40 8.66 26.61
CA SER A 381 4.05 8.10 26.69
C SER A 381 3.04 9.25 26.82
N PRO A 382 1.98 9.29 26.01
CA PRO A 382 0.93 10.29 26.23
C PRO A 382 0.44 10.15 27.66
N GLU A 383 0.39 11.26 28.39
CA GLU A 383 -0.21 11.24 29.73
C GLU A 383 -1.61 10.62 29.63
N PRO A 384 -1.99 9.73 30.58
CA PRO A 384 -3.32 9.14 30.58
C PRO A 384 -4.35 10.27 30.49
N SER A 385 -5.29 10.17 29.56
CA SER A 385 -6.33 11.18 29.41
C SER A 385 -7.04 11.40 30.75
N ALA A 386 -7.57 12.60 30.98
CA ALA A 386 -8.32 12.91 32.22
C ALA A 386 -9.40 11.84 32.47
N PHE A 387 -9.98 11.26 31.43
CA PHE A 387 -10.97 10.19 31.50
C PHE A 387 -10.37 8.86 31.99
N ALA A 388 -9.15 8.51 31.55
CA ALA A 388 -8.44 7.31 32.02
C ALA A 388 -7.97 7.48 33.48
N LYS A 389 -7.53 8.68 33.87
CA LYS A 389 -7.21 9.02 35.27
C LYS A 389 -8.47 8.94 36.15
N ALA A 390 -9.63 9.43 35.68
CA ALA A 390 -10.91 9.35 36.42
C ALA A 390 -11.42 7.89 36.51
N SER A 391 -11.30 7.09 35.47
CA SER A 391 -11.70 5.67 35.46
C SER A 391 -10.82 4.82 36.37
N ALA A 392 -9.49 5.06 36.37
CA ALA A 392 -8.56 4.38 37.28
C ALA A 392 -8.81 4.77 38.75
N PHE A 393 -9.13 6.03 39.01
CA PHE A 393 -9.49 6.51 40.32
C PHE A 393 -10.84 5.95 40.83
N ALA A 394 -11.83 5.83 39.94
CA ALA A 394 -13.13 5.21 40.24
C ALA A 394 -13.00 3.71 40.56
N LYS A 395 -12.12 2.99 39.82
CA LYS A 395 -11.84 1.59 40.07
C LYS A 395 -11.11 1.35 41.38
N ALA A 396 -10.12 2.19 41.70
CA ALA A 396 -9.37 2.11 42.97
C ALA A 396 -10.21 2.49 44.19
N THR A 397 -11.24 3.33 44.04
CA THR A 397 -12.19 3.66 45.09
C THR A 397 -13.26 2.58 45.27
N ALA A 398 -13.68 1.89 44.22
CA ALA A 398 -14.61 0.77 44.28
C ALA A 398 -13.98 -0.46 44.99
N ASP A 399 -12.72 -0.79 44.71
CA ASP A 399 -12.00 -1.89 45.38
C ASP A 399 -11.79 -1.63 46.90
N LYS A 400 -11.59 -0.34 47.30
CA LYS A 400 -11.44 0.01 48.71
C LYS A 400 -12.77 -0.03 49.48
N SER A 401 -13.91 0.04 48.80
CA SER A 401 -15.23 -0.08 49.46
C SER A 401 -15.69 -1.55 49.64
N ALA A 402 -15.09 -2.50 48.92
CA ALA A 402 -15.38 -3.93 49.04
C ALA A 402 -14.67 -4.59 50.22
N ASP A 403 -13.64 -3.95 50.79
CA ASP A 403 -12.80 -4.49 51.90
C ASP A 403 -13.21 -4.00 53.31
N ARG A 404 -14.42 -3.46 53.47
CA ARG A 404 -14.89 -3.15 54.84
C ARG A 404 -15.59 -4.36 55.43
N PRO A 405 -15.09 -4.89 56.57
CA PRO A 405 -15.78 -5.95 57.27
C PRO A 405 -17.12 -5.42 57.79
N SER A 406 -18.17 -6.18 57.58
CA SER A 406 -19.51 -5.93 58.13
C SER A 406 -19.47 -5.95 59.65
N PRO A 407 -20.26 -5.07 60.34
CA PRO A 407 -20.27 -4.98 61.79
C PRO A 407 -20.83 -6.20 62.50
#